data_3403705499d4f7a05e86fb96b6720537
#
_entry.id   3403705499d4f7a05e86fb96b6720537
#
_cell.length_a   1.000
_cell.length_b   1.000
_cell.length_c   1.000
_cell.angle_alpha   90.00
_cell.angle_beta   90.00
_cell.angle_gamma   90.00
#
_symmetry.space_group_name_H-M   'P 1'
#
loop_
_entity.id
_entity.type
_entity.pdbx_description
1 polymer ?
#
loop_
_entity_poly.entity_id
_entity_poly.type
_entity_poly.pdbx_seq_one_letter_code
_entity_poly.pdbx_strand_id
1 'polypeptide(L)'
;DYPDIPPGSEQVLIKLRSSGLCGSDFMRYRADGPNGDNGELRRPGHEPCGEIVELGPNVKNLKVGDRVIQHHYEGCRNCNYCLTGWQQLCEVTNKKEYYGGSMHGGHGDYMVAHESTCVPLPDDLSYETGAYLACGASTAFQALKKLEISGLETLAIFGQGPVGLAATMFAKEMGARVIAVDISEERLFMAKTCGAWDMVNPKNGDVPEQIKNLTGGLGCDSSLEAAGLAETRIAAVESTKVFGKTCLVGEGGEVTYQPTPHIIHKHLTILGSWTFSTFGLEEAAKFTSERNIP
;
A
#
# COMPACT_ATOMS: atom_id res chain seq x y z
N ASP A 1 -10.06 -28.51 0.90
CA ASP A 1 -10.69 -28.01 -0.33
C ASP A 1 -11.72 -26.95 0.05
N TYR A 2 -11.69 -25.82 -0.63
CA TYR A 2 -12.70 -24.79 -0.46
C TYR A 2 -13.84 -25.06 -1.45
N PRO A 3 -15.11 -24.85 -1.06
CA PRO A 3 -16.23 -25.09 -1.94
C PRO A 3 -16.21 -24.14 -3.15
N ASP A 4 -16.61 -24.65 -4.30
CA ASP A 4 -16.88 -23.82 -5.48
C ASP A 4 -18.15 -23.00 -5.19
N ILE A 5 -17.98 -21.69 -5.08
CA ILE A 5 -19.07 -20.75 -4.81
C ILE A 5 -19.35 -20.00 -6.11
N PRO A 6 -20.53 -20.13 -6.71
CA PRO A 6 -20.90 -19.33 -7.87
C PRO A 6 -21.04 -17.85 -7.48
N PRO A 7 -20.78 -16.91 -8.40
CA PRO A 7 -20.94 -15.50 -8.11
C PRO A 7 -22.40 -15.14 -7.81
N GLY A 8 -22.61 -14.36 -6.74
CA GLY A 8 -23.90 -13.78 -6.42
C GLY A 8 -24.34 -12.70 -7.43
N SER A 9 -25.46 -12.05 -7.15
CA SER A 9 -26.14 -11.13 -8.08
C SER A 9 -25.25 -10.06 -8.71
N GLU A 10 -24.43 -9.38 -7.92
CA GLU A 10 -23.55 -8.28 -8.34
C GLU A 10 -22.07 -8.66 -8.17
N GLN A 11 -21.79 -9.97 -8.19
CA GLN A 11 -20.45 -10.50 -8.02
C GLN A 11 -19.92 -11.10 -9.33
N VAL A 12 -18.62 -11.25 -9.38
CA VAL A 12 -17.90 -11.89 -10.48
C VAL A 12 -17.05 -13.02 -9.94
N LEU A 13 -16.82 -14.05 -10.75
CA LEU A 13 -15.82 -15.08 -10.51
C LEU A 13 -14.55 -14.70 -11.24
N ILE A 14 -13.47 -14.53 -10.48
CA ILE A 14 -12.15 -14.19 -10.99
C ILE A 14 -11.30 -15.46 -11.00
N LYS A 15 -10.78 -15.84 -12.16
CA LYS A 15 -9.68 -16.80 -12.27
C LYS A 15 -8.39 -16.09 -11.92
N LEU A 16 -7.81 -16.44 -10.79
CA LEU A 16 -6.59 -15.81 -10.31
C LEU A 16 -5.38 -16.17 -11.19
N ARG A 17 -4.62 -15.17 -11.55
CA ARG A 17 -3.39 -15.31 -12.34
C ARG A 17 -2.15 -15.01 -11.50
N SER A 18 -2.29 -14.11 -10.53
CA SER A 18 -1.28 -13.78 -9.54
C SER A 18 -1.93 -13.35 -8.23
N SER A 19 -1.28 -13.63 -7.12
CA SER A 19 -1.66 -13.11 -5.81
C SER A 19 -0.40 -12.89 -4.99
N GLY A 20 -0.22 -11.68 -4.48
CA GLY A 20 0.92 -11.34 -3.65
C GLY A 20 0.82 -11.90 -2.24
N LEU A 21 1.93 -11.86 -1.51
CA LEU A 21 2.04 -12.22 -0.10
C LEU A 21 2.48 -10.99 0.70
N CYS A 22 1.58 -10.44 1.49
CA CYS A 22 1.82 -9.26 2.31
C CYS A 22 2.39 -9.60 3.70
N GLY A 23 3.07 -8.63 4.32
CA GLY A 23 3.51 -8.74 5.71
C GLY A 23 2.39 -9.05 6.70
N SER A 24 1.18 -8.53 6.46
CA SER A 24 -0.01 -8.79 7.29
C SER A 24 -0.55 -10.23 7.19
N ASP A 25 -0.27 -10.95 6.10
CA ASP A 25 -0.63 -12.36 5.99
C ASP A 25 0.16 -13.20 7.01
N PHE A 26 1.42 -12.86 7.28
CA PHE A 26 2.24 -13.56 8.27
C PHE A 26 1.72 -13.43 9.71
N MET A 27 1.04 -12.35 10.05
CA MET A 27 0.44 -12.20 11.38
C MET A 27 -0.63 -13.27 11.61
N ARG A 28 -1.37 -13.62 10.57
CA ARG A 28 -2.38 -14.68 10.61
C ARG A 28 -1.77 -16.08 10.69
N TYR A 29 -0.67 -16.33 9.97
CA TYR A 29 0.06 -17.60 10.07
C TYR A 29 0.70 -17.81 11.45
N ARG A 30 1.01 -16.74 12.17
CA ARG A 30 1.62 -16.78 13.51
C ARG A 30 0.61 -16.77 14.64
N ALA A 31 -0.65 -16.45 14.35
CA ALA A 31 -1.72 -16.52 15.34
C ALA A 31 -2.04 -18.00 15.66
N ASP A 32 -2.08 -18.36 16.94
CA ASP A 32 -2.46 -19.69 17.39
C ASP A 32 -3.95 -19.93 17.11
N GLY A 33 -4.25 -20.88 16.23
CA GLY A 33 -5.60 -21.35 15.93
C GLY A 33 -6.06 -21.13 14.48
N PRO A 34 -7.18 -21.72 14.08
CA PRO A 34 -7.78 -21.49 12.78
C PRO A 34 -8.23 -20.04 12.68
N ASN A 35 -7.64 -19.33 11.72
CA ASN A 35 -7.78 -17.89 11.56
C ASN A 35 -9.16 -17.53 11.00
N GLY A 36 -10.08 -17.30 11.85
CA GLY A 36 -11.38 -16.76 11.50
C GLY A 36 -12.15 -16.45 12.76
N ASP A 37 -12.78 -15.32 12.82
CA ASP A 37 -13.86 -15.09 13.74
C ASP A 37 -14.87 -16.24 13.55
N ASN A 38 -15.16 -16.97 14.62
CA ASN A 38 -16.07 -18.13 14.66
C ASN A 38 -15.55 -19.49 14.14
N GLY A 39 -14.25 -19.71 13.93
CA GLY A 39 -13.70 -21.03 13.57
C GLY A 39 -13.92 -21.47 12.11
N GLU A 40 -14.39 -20.60 11.25
CA GLU A 40 -14.49 -20.86 9.82
C GLU A 40 -13.12 -20.73 9.13
N LEU A 41 -12.74 -21.78 8.41
CA LEU A 41 -11.55 -21.74 7.55
C LEU A 41 -11.80 -20.81 6.38
N ARG A 42 -11.10 -19.67 6.34
CA ARG A 42 -11.15 -18.74 5.22
C ARG A 42 -9.81 -18.71 4.50
N ARG A 43 -9.89 -18.68 3.17
CA ARG A 43 -8.72 -18.61 2.32
C ARG A 43 -8.07 -17.21 2.46
N PRO A 44 -6.76 -17.15 2.79
CA PRO A 44 -6.03 -15.88 2.89
C PRO A 44 -5.74 -15.28 1.52
N GLY A 45 -4.96 -14.16 1.54
CA GLY A 45 -4.49 -13.45 0.34
C GLY A 45 -5.39 -12.27 0.00
N HIS A 46 -4.83 -11.07 0.06
CA HIS A 46 -5.55 -9.83 -0.19
C HIS A 46 -4.88 -8.97 -1.28
N GLU A 47 -4.01 -9.58 -2.06
CA GLU A 47 -3.33 -8.96 -3.20
C GLU A 47 -3.64 -9.69 -4.52
N PRO A 48 -4.93 -9.94 -4.86
CA PRO A 48 -5.27 -10.75 -6.02
C PRO A 48 -5.38 -9.94 -7.30
N CYS A 49 -4.94 -10.56 -8.39
CA CYS A 49 -5.10 -10.09 -9.76
C CYS A 49 -5.45 -11.26 -10.69
N GLY A 50 -6.37 -11.05 -11.61
CA GLY A 50 -6.82 -12.12 -12.47
C GLY A 50 -7.74 -11.69 -13.59
N GLU A 51 -8.48 -12.66 -14.11
CA GLU A 51 -9.38 -12.52 -15.26
C GLU A 51 -10.79 -12.95 -14.87
N ILE A 52 -11.79 -12.18 -15.23
CA ILE A 52 -13.20 -12.52 -14.98
C ILE A 52 -13.60 -13.66 -15.90
N VAL A 53 -14.14 -14.74 -15.31
CA VAL A 53 -14.58 -15.94 -16.04
C VAL A 53 -16.08 -16.18 -15.93
N GLU A 54 -16.77 -15.61 -14.95
CA GLU A 54 -18.22 -15.71 -14.79
C GLU A 54 -18.78 -14.45 -14.14
N LEU A 55 -20.01 -14.09 -14.49
CA LEU A 55 -20.71 -12.91 -14.01
C LEU A 55 -22.01 -13.31 -13.32
N GLY A 56 -22.30 -12.66 -12.20
CA GLY A 56 -23.63 -12.66 -11.63
C GLY A 56 -24.63 -11.87 -12.50
N PRO A 57 -25.94 -12.15 -12.36
CA PRO A 57 -26.95 -11.65 -13.32
C PRO A 57 -27.15 -10.12 -13.31
N ASN A 58 -26.69 -9.40 -12.31
CA ASN A 58 -26.83 -7.95 -12.20
C ASN A 58 -25.51 -7.18 -12.30
N VAL A 59 -24.42 -7.82 -12.68
CA VAL A 59 -23.15 -7.16 -13.03
C VAL A 59 -23.35 -6.28 -14.26
N LYS A 60 -22.90 -5.03 -14.22
CA LYS A 60 -23.19 -4.01 -15.25
C LYS A 60 -21.95 -3.48 -15.95
N ASN A 61 -20.84 -3.37 -15.24
CA ASN A 61 -19.67 -2.61 -15.69
C ASN A 61 -18.51 -3.49 -16.14
N LEU A 62 -18.63 -4.81 -16.00
CA LEU A 62 -17.59 -5.78 -16.28
C LEU A 62 -18.10 -6.87 -17.22
N LYS A 63 -17.19 -7.53 -17.92
CA LYS A 63 -17.49 -8.66 -18.83
C LYS A 63 -16.50 -9.81 -18.64
N VAL A 64 -16.88 -10.99 -19.07
CA VAL A 64 -15.97 -12.15 -19.14
C VAL A 64 -14.77 -11.81 -20.03
N GLY A 65 -13.57 -12.14 -19.53
CA GLY A 65 -12.30 -11.85 -20.17
C GLY A 65 -11.67 -10.52 -19.68
N ASP A 66 -12.37 -9.70 -18.90
CA ASP A 66 -11.73 -8.50 -18.32
C ASP A 66 -10.64 -8.88 -17.34
N ARG A 67 -9.49 -8.23 -17.49
CA ARG A 67 -8.35 -8.33 -16.57
C ARG A 67 -8.56 -7.34 -15.44
N VAL A 68 -8.49 -7.81 -14.18
CA VAL A 68 -8.83 -6.98 -13.01
C VAL A 68 -7.84 -7.14 -11.86
N ILE A 69 -7.61 -6.03 -11.17
CA ILE A 69 -7.01 -5.97 -9.85
C ILE A 69 -8.17 -5.90 -8.85
N GLN A 70 -8.20 -6.76 -7.85
CA GLN A 70 -9.28 -6.74 -6.87
C GLN A 70 -8.86 -5.95 -5.63
N HIS A 71 -9.62 -4.91 -5.31
CA HIS A 71 -9.48 -4.12 -4.08
C HIS A 71 -10.00 -4.93 -2.89
N HIS A 72 -9.17 -5.10 -1.87
CA HIS A 72 -9.42 -6.07 -0.80
C HIS A 72 -10.44 -5.66 0.27
N TYR A 73 -11.05 -4.49 0.17
CA TYR A 73 -12.18 -4.09 1.04
C TYR A 73 -13.47 -3.97 0.26
N GLU A 74 -14.55 -4.45 0.88
CA GLU A 74 -15.92 -4.23 0.42
C GLU A 74 -16.72 -3.54 1.53
N GLY A 75 -17.48 -2.50 1.17
CA GLY A 75 -18.30 -1.74 2.09
C GLY A 75 -19.79 -1.78 1.73
N CYS A 76 -20.61 -0.92 2.35
CA CYS A 76 -22.05 -0.87 2.10
C CYS A 76 -22.43 -0.29 0.73
N ARG A 77 -21.51 0.32 0.01
CA ARG A 77 -21.68 0.95 -1.33
C ARG A 77 -22.61 2.16 -1.38
N ASN A 78 -23.11 2.62 -0.24
CA ASN A 78 -24.09 3.72 -0.15
C ASN A 78 -23.65 4.89 0.74
N CYS A 79 -22.72 4.69 1.69
CA CYS A 79 -22.21 5.80 2.50
C CYS A 79 -21.19 6.64 1.72
N ASN A 80 -20.91 7.84 2.19
CA ASN A 80 -20.00 8.78 1.53
C ASN A 80 -18.61 8.18 1.25
N TYR A 81 -18.06 7.41 2.17
CA TYR A 81 -16.75 6.76 1.97
C TYR A 81 -16.83 5.71 0.85
N CYS A 82 -17.84 4.84 0.85
CA CYS A 82 -17.99 3.85 -0.21
C CYS A 82 -18.21 4.48 -1.58
N LEU A 83 -19.01 5.53 -1.67
CA LEU A 83 -19.28 6.25 -2.93
C LEU A 83 -18.04 6.97 -3.47
N THR A 84 -17.06 7.28 -2.62
CA THR A 84 -15.79 7.89 -3.01
C THR A 84 -14.64 6.86 -3.08
N GLY A 85 -14.97 5.56 -3.08
CA GLY A 85 -14.02 4.46 -3.23
C GLY A 85 -13.28 4.05 -1.96
N TRP A 86 -13.52 4.70 -0.82
CA TRP A 86 -12.88 4.40 0.47
C TRP A 86 -13.67 3.35 1.25
N GLN A 87 -13.79 2.15 0.70
CA GLN A 87 -14.64 1.09 1.26
C GLN A 87 -14.15 0.61 2.64
N GLN A 88 -12.86 0.67 2.92
CA GLN A 88 -12.29 0.36 4.23
C GLN A 88 -12.73 1.33 5.33
N LEU A 89 -13.20 2.52 4.97
CA LEU A 89 -13.72 3.53 5.89
C LEU A 89 -15.25 3.52 5.99
N CYS A 90 -15.90 2.47 5.50
CA CYS A 90 -17.36 2.33 5.53
C CYS A 90 -17.92 2.57 6.94
N GLU A 91 -18.91 3.46 7.04
CA GLU A 91 -19.56 3.81 8.31
C GLU A 91 -20.51 2.70 8.80
N VAL A 92 -20.95 1.84 7.90
CA VAL A 92 -21.84 0.71 8.23
C VAL A 92 -20.97 -0.49 8.57
N THR A 93 -20.55 -0.59 9.83
CA THR A 93 -19.53 -1.54 10.29
C THR A 93 -19.87 -3.01 10.03
N ASN A 94 -21.15 -3.38 10.08
CA ASN A 94 -21.61 -4.74 9.79
C ASN A 94 -21.70 -5.06 8.28
N LYS A 95 -21.30 -4.12 7.42
CA LYS A 95 -21.21 -4.26 5.95
C LYS A 95 -19.79 -4.10 5.43
N LYS A 96 -18.85 -3.88 6.33
CA LYS A 96 -17.44 -3.77 5.97
C LYS A 96 -16.81 -5.17 5.99
N GLU A 97 -16.43 -5.63 4.84
CA GLU A 97 -15.81 -6.93 4.63
C GLU A 97 -14.37 -6.77 4.12
N TYR A 98 -13.58 -7.79 4.35
CA TYR A 98 -12.17 -7.83 3.99
C TYR A 98 -11.82 -9.17 3.34
N TYR A 99 -11.48 -9.12 2.06
CA TYR A 99 -11.04 -10.29 1.29
C TYR A 99 -9.68 -10.78 1.79
N GLY A 100 -9.59 -12.10 2.03
CA GLY A 100 -8.45 -12.69 2.70
C GLY A 100 -8.52 -12.60 4.23
N GLY A 101 -9.63 -12.11 4.77
CA GLY A 101 -9.92 -12.00 6.20
C GLY A 101 -11.31 -12.42 6.57
N SER A 102 -12.29 -11.53 6.58
CA SER A 102 -13.70 -11.85 6.84
C SER A 102 -14.34 -12.60 5.66
N MET A 103 -13.76 -12.49 4.46
CA MET A 103 -14.16 -13.24 3.26
C MET A 103 -12.98 -14.03 2.69
N HIS A 104 -13.28 -14.99 1.80
CA HIS A 104 -12.27 -15.74 1.06
C HIS A 104 -11.42 -14.81 0.21
N GLY A 105 -10.10 -14.98 0.28
CA GLY A 105 -9.11 -14.19 -0.46
C GLY A 105 -8.52 -14.90 -1.66
N GLY A 106 -7.43 -14.35 -2.13
CA GLY A 106 -6.80 -14.64 -3.42
C GLY A 106 -5.75 -15.76 -3.45
N HIS A 107 -5.46 -16.43 -2.32
CA HIS A 107 -4.52 -17.57 -2.34
C HIS A 107 -5.24 -18.85 -2.79
N GLY A 108 -5.59 -18.93 -4.07
CA GLY A 108 -6.27 -20.04 -4.70
C GLY A 108 -6.45 -19.81 -6.20
N ASP A 109 -7.09 -20.75 -6.89
CA ASP A 109 -7.26 -20.67 -8.35
C ASP A 109 -8.36 -19.68 -8.77
N TYR A 110 -9.39 -19.53 -7.92
CA TYR A 110 -10.54 -18.66 -8.18
C TYR A 110 -10.95 -17.91 -6.92
N MET A 111 -11.54 -16.74 -7.11
CA MET A 111 -12.22 -16.01 -6.04
C MET A 111 -13.50 -15.34 -6.55
N VAL A 112 -14.47 -15.21 -5.66
CA VAL A 112 -15.68 -14.41 -5.91
C VAL A 112 -15.48 -13.03 -5.30
N ALA A 113 -15.76 -11.97 -6.06
CA ALA A 113 -15.66 -10.59 -5.60
C ALA A 113 -16.85 -9.77 -6.11
N HIS A 114 -17.24 -8.74 -5.36
CA HIS A 114 -18.23 -7.77 -5.82
C HIS A 114 -17.65 -6.89 -6.94
N GLU A 115 -18.45 -6.59 -7.99
CA GLU A 115 -17.99 -5.80 -9.15
C GLU A 115 -17.36 -4.46 -8.75
N SER A 116 -17.87 -3.79 -7.70
CA SER A 116 -17.36 -2.49 -7.23
C SER A 116 -15.95 -2.53 -6.64
N THR A 117 -15.40 -3.72 -6.39
CA THR A 117 -14.04 -3.90 -5.89
C THR A 117 -13.05 -4.31 -6.99
N CYS A 118 -13.54 -4.52 -8.21
CA CYS A 118 -12.73 -4.92 -9.35
C CYS A 118 -12.32 -3.71 -10.17
N VAL A 119 -11.03 -3.41 -10.21
CA VAL A 119 -10.45 -2.31 -10.97
C VAL A 119 -9.78 -2.88 -12.22
N PRO A 120 -10.01 -2.31 -13.42
CA PRO A 120 -9.38 -2.77 -14.64
C PRO A 120 -7.85 -2.76 -14.55
N LEU A 121 -7.21 -3.85 -14.94
CA LEU A 121 -5.76 -3.91 -15.13
C LEU A 121 -5.41 -3.44 -16.55
N PRO A 122 -4.59 -2.40 -16.75
CA PRO A 122 -4.09 -2.00 -18.05
C PRO A 122 -3.49 -3.17 -18.85
N ASP A 123 -3.70 -3.21 -20.17
CA ASP A 123 -3.31 -4.34 -21.02
C ASP A 123 -1.80 -4.58 -21.07
N ASP A 124 -1.01 -3.54 -20.92
CA ASP A 124 0.45 -3.56 -20.92
C ASP A 124 1.07 -4.01 -19.57
N LEU A 125 0.27 -4.05 -18.49
CA LEU A 125 0.75 -4.52 -17.20
C LEU A 125 0.58 -6.03 -17.03
N SER A 126 1.55 -6.67 -16.38
CA SER A 126 1.46 -8.09 -16.03
C SER A 126 0.50 -8.32 -14.86
N TYR A 127 0.04 -9.56 -14.67
CA TYR A 127 -0.78 -9.92 -13.52
C TYR A 127 0.02 -9.83 -12.20
N GLU A 128 1.32 -10.04 -12.24
CA GLU A 128 2.22 -9.88 -11.09
C GLU A 128 2.29 -8.41 -10.66
N THR A 129 2.43 -7.49 -11.62
CA THR A 129 2.36 -6.04 -11.35
C THR A 129 0.98 -5.67 -10.78
N GLY A 130 -0.10 -6.22 -11.34
CA GLY A 130 -1.45 -6.04 -10.83
C GLY A 130 -1.62 -6.54 -9.39
N ALA A 131 -1.07 -7.70 -9.06
CA ALA A 131 -1.08 -8.22 -7.68
C ALA A 131 -0.31 -7.32 -6.72
N TYR A 132 0.82 -6.76 -7.12
CA TYR A 132 1.56 -5.80 -6.30
C TYR A 132 0.79 -4.48 -6.10
N LEU A 133 0.09 -4.02 -7.14
CA LEU A 133 -0.79 -2.86 -7.07
C LEU A 133 -1.99 -3.08 -6.12
N ALA A 134 -2.47 -4.31 -5.97
CA ALA A 134 -3.63 -4.63 -5.13
C ALA A 134 -3.44 -4.28 -3.64
N CYS A 135 -2.20 -4.07 -3.16
CA CYS A 135 -1.94 -3.66 -1.78
C CYS A 135 -0.73 -2.71 -1.66
N GLY A 136 0.49 -3.25 -1.66
CA GLY A 136 1.70 -2.52 -1.26
C GLY A 136 1.99 -1.31 -2.11
N ALA A 137 1.91 -1.44 -3.43
CA ALA A 137 2.24 -0.35 -4.36
C ALA A 137 1.19 0.79 -4.30
N SER A 138 -0.11 0.47 -4.31
CA SER A 138 -1.14 1.51 -4.21
C SER A 138 -1.18 2.20 -2.85
N THR A 139 -0.82 1.49 -1.76
CA THR A 139 -0.62 2.10 -0.44
C THR A 139 0.50 3.15 -0.48
N ALA A 140 1.62 2.82 -1.11
CA ALA A 140 2.74 3.74 -1.31
C ALA A 140 2.34 4.94 -2.17
N PHE A 141 1.68 4.69 -3.30
CA PHE A 141 1.21 5.75 -4.21
C PHE A 141 0.27 6.73 -3.51
N GLN A 142 -0.70 6.24 -2.74
CA GLN A 142 -1.62 7.06 -1.97
C GLN A 142 -0.90 7.93 -0.92
N ALA A 143 0.11 7.40 -0.26
CA ALA A 143 0.92 8.15 0.70
C ALA A 143 1.73 9.27 0.03
N LEU A 144 2.33 9.00 -1.14
CA LEU A 144 3.05 10.00 -1.93
C LEU A 144 2.12 11.12 -2.43
N LYS A 145 0.90 10.78 -2.85
CA LYS A 145 -0.11 11.79 -3.20
C LYS A 145 -0.48 12.69 -2.02
N LYS A 146 -0.62 12.14 -0.80
CA LYS A 146 -0.87 12.93 0.42
C LYS A 146 0.31 13.83 0.79
N LEU A 147 1.52 13.39 0.53
CA LEU A 147 2.73 14.21 0.69
C LEU A 147 2.86 15.30 -0.37
N GLU A 148 2.11 15.18 -1.49
CA GLU A 148 2.18 16.10 -2.64
C GLU A 148 3.58 16.16 -3.26
N ILE A 149 4.21 14.97 -3.37
CA ILE A 149 5.60 14.83 -3.84
C ILE A 149 5.79 15.44 -5.23
N SER A 150 6.87 16.18 -5.38
CA SER A 150 7.26 16.83 -6.64
C SER A 150 8.74 16.63 -6.97
N GLY A 151 9.11 16.95 -8.21
CA GLY A 151 10.50 16.86 -8.69
C GLY A 151 11.49 17.84 -8.05
N LEU A 152 11.02 18.76 -7.21
CA LEU A 152 11.86 19.71 -6.48
C LEU A 152 12.26 19.21 -5.09
N GLU A 153 11.75 18.04 -4.66
CA GLU A 153 11.85 17.58 -3.29
C GLU A 153 12.85 16.44 -3.11
N THR A 154 13.41 16.37 -1.92
CA THR A 154 14.14 15.21 -1.41
C THR A 154 13.23 14.48 -0.41
N LEU A 155 12.93 13.23 -0.70
CA LEU A 155 12.10 12.36 0.13
C LEU A 155 12.95 11.29 0.80
N ALA A 156 12.89 11.19 2.14
CA ALA A 156 13.46 10.07 2.87
C ALA A 156 12.40 9.00 3.13
N ILE A 157 12.68 7.75 2.75
CA ILE A 157 11.76 6.61 2.92
C ILE A 157 12.35 5.63 3.92
N PHE A 158 11.69 5.48 5.06
CA PHE A 158 12.10 4.63 6.18
C PHE A 158 11.44 3.25 6.08
N GLY A 159 12.28 2.22 5.91
CA GLY A 159 11.85 0.85 5.63
C GLY A 159 11.72 0.60 4.12
N GLN A 160 12.57 -0.29 3.61
CA GLN A 160 12.59 -0.71 2.19
C GLN A 160 12.02 -2.13 2.03
N GLY A 161 10.90 -2.38 2.71
CA GLY A 161 10.01 -3.51 2.41
C GLY A 161 9.19 -3.25 1.14
N PRO A 162 8.17 -4.09 0.83
CA PRO A 162 7.38 -3.93 -0.39
C PRO A 162 6.78 -2.53 -0.57
N VAL A 163 6.21 -1.93 0.50
CA VAL A 163 5.66 -0.56 0.45
C VAL A 163 6.76 0.48 0.21
N GLY A 164 7.91 0.37 0.91
CA GLY A 164 9.00 1.33 0.75
C GLY A 164 9.66 1.27 -0.61
N LEU A 165 9.86 0.07 -1.17
CA LEU A 165 10.40 -0.10 -2.53
C LEU A 165 9.44 0.47 -3.58
N ALA A 166 8.13 0.23 -3.45
CA ALA A 166 7.12 0.85 -4.30
C ALA A 166 7.15 2.38 -4.19
N ALA A 167 7.22 2.91 -2.97
CA ALA A 167 7.34 4.35 -2.75
C ALA A 167 8.60 4.93 -3.41
N THR A 168 9.71 4.19 -3.36
CA THR A 168 10.98 4.59 -4.00
C THR A 168 10.81 4.67 -5.52
N MET A 169 10.22 3.66 -6.16
CA MET A 169 9.96 3.67 -7.60
C MET A 169 9.02 4.82 -8.01
N PHE A 170 7.88 4.94 -7.34
CA PHE A 170 6.90 5.97 -7.67
C PHE A 170 7.45 7.39 -7.44
N ALA A 171 8.10 7.65 -6.30
CA ALA A 171 8.66 8.96 -6.00
C ALA A 171 9.74 9.37 -7.01
N LYS A 172 10.59 8.44 -7.42
CA LYS A 172 11.58 8.65 -8.49
C LYS A 172 10.89 9.03 -9.80
N GLU A 173 9.82 8.32 -10.20
CA GLU A 173 9.07 8.63 -11.43
C GLU A 173 8.23 9.93 -11.32
N MET A 174 7.89 10.37 -10.11
CA MET A 174 7.34 11.71 -9.83
C MET A 174 8.43 12.80 -9.86
N GLY A 175 9.71 12.42 -9.98
CA GLY A 175 10.86 13.31 -10.13
C GLY A 175 11.61 13.63 -8.83
N ALA A 176 11.16 13.14 -7.67
CA ALA A 176 11.82 13.41 -6.38
C ALA A 176 13.17 12.70 -6.25
N ARG A 177 14.07 13.29 -5.48
CA ARG A 177 15.30 12.63 -5.04
C ARG A 177 15.00 11.76 -3.82
N VAL A 178 15.15 10.46 -3.94
CA VAL A 178 14.82 9.52 -2.87
C VAL A 178 16.05 9.11 -2.08
N ILE A 179 16.01 9.29 -0.76
CA ILE A 179 16.96 8.70 0.20
C ILE A 179 16.29 7.48 0.82
N ALA A 180 16.81 6.30 0.54
CA ALA A 180 16.30 5.05 1.09
C ALA A 180 16.96 4.75 2.45
N VAL A 181 16.16 4.45 3.48
CA VAL A 181 16.64 4.13 4.83
C VAL A 181 16.19 2.71 5.19
N ASP A 182 17.13 1.82 5.46
CA ASP A 182 16.87 0.44 5.96
C ASP A 182 18.10 -0.12 6.69
N ILE A 183 17.90 -1.09 7.59
CA ILE A 183 18.98 -1.80 8.30
C ILE A 183 19.59 -2.94 7.48
N SER A 184 18.90 -3.39 6.40
CA SER A 184 19.33 -4.47 5.52
C SER A 184 20.04 -3.91 4.30
N GLU A 185 21.31 -4.30 4.13
CA GLU A 185 22.09 -3.96 2.93
C GLU A 185 21.45 -4.50 1.64
N GLU A 186 20.83 -5.67 1.72
CA GLU A 186 20.11 -6.26 0.59
C GLU A 186 18.94 -5.38 0.14
N ARG A 187 18.14 -4.90 1.09
CA ARG A 187 17.01 -4.01 0.78
C ARG A 187 17.47 -2.64 0.28
N LEU A 188 18.56 -2.12 0.83
CA LEU A 188 19.18 -0.88 0.32
C LEU A 188 19.69 -1.07 -1.11
N PHE A 189 20.30 -2.21 -1.41
CA PHE A 189 20.70 -2.53 -2.78
C PHE A 189 19.49 -2.60 -3.73
N MET A 190 18.39 -3.23 -3.30
CA MET A 190 17.14 -3.25 -4.07
C MET A 190 16.58 -1.83 -4.26
N ALA A 191 16.59 -1.00 -3.21
CA ALA A 191 16.14 0.39 -3.31
C ALA A 191 16.98 1.20 -4.31
N LYS A 192 18.29 0.95 -4.37
CA LYS A 192 19.16 1.55 -5.39
C LYS A 192 18.76 1.14 -6.80
N THR A 193 18.44 -0.13 -7.00
CA THR A 193 17.93 -0.66 -8.28
C THR A 193 16.58 -0.03 -8.65
N CYS A 194 15.72 0.22 -7.65
CA CYS A 194 14.43 0.92 -7.80
C CYS A 194 14.58 2.43 -8.04
N GLY A 195 15.80 2.98 -8.02
CA GLY A 195 16.08 4.37 -8.35
C GLY A 195 16.29 5.30 -7.16
N ALA A 196 16.56 4.79 -5.95
CA ALA A 196 17.00 5.62 -4.85
C ALA A 196 18.26 6.41 -5.24
N TRP A 197 18.22 7.71 -4.97
CA TRP A 197 19.36 8.61 -5.22
C TRP A 197 20.51 8.31 -4.26
N ASP A 198 20.19 8.13 -2.96
CA ASP A 198 21.16 7.75 -1.94
C ASP A 198 20.55 6.80 -0.91
N MET A 199 21.38 6.21 -0.07
CA MET A 199 21.02 5.18 0.91
C MET A 199 21.61 5.51 2.28
N VAL A 200 20.83 5.28 3.32
CA VAL A 200 21.23 5.46 4.72
C VAL A 200 20.99 4.17 5.49
N ASN A 201 22.05 3.62 6.09
CA ASN A 201 21.94 2.48 6.99
C ASN A 201 22.10 2.97 8.44
N PRO A 202 21.10 2.75 9.32
CA PRO A 202 21.17 3.10 10.74
C PRO A 202 22.38 2.49 11.48
N LYS A 203 22.95 1.39 11.00
CA LYS A 203 24.15 0.79 11.58
C LYS A 203 25.40 1.65 11.40
N ASN A 204 25.39 2.61 10.48
CA ASN A 204 26.53 3.48 10.17
C ASN A 204 26.51 4.80 10.96
N GLY A 205 25.54 4.98 11.86
CA GLY A 205 25.44 6.17 12.72
C GLY A 205 24.02 6.75 12.77
N ASP A 206 23.91 7.95 13.33
CA ASP A 206 22.64 8.66 13.50
C ASP A 206 21.99 8.98 12.15
N VAL A 207 20.77 8.53 11.95
CA VAL A 207 20.05 8.65 10.66
C VAL A 207 19.72 10.10 10.33
N PRO A 208 19.15 10.92 11.25
CA PRO A 208 18.94 12.34 11.00
C PRO A 208 20.20 13.11 10.60
N GLU A 209 21.34 12.81 11.20
CA GLU A 209 22.62 13.43 10.86
C GLU A 209 23.08 13.02 9.46
N GLN A 210 23.01 11.73 9.12
CA GLN A 210 23.34 11.25 7.78
C GLN A 210 22.48 11.93 6.71
N ILE A 211 21.16 12.04 6.93
CA ILE A 211 20.23 12.70 5.98
C ILE A 211 20.55 14.20 5.86
N LYS A 212 20.83 14.89 6.97
CA LYS A 212 21.27 16.29 6.94
C LYS A 212 22.54 16.49 6.13
N ASN A 213 23.52 15.60 6.27
CA ASN A 213 24.76 15.66 5.48
C ASN A 213 24.49 15.55 3.98
N LEU A 214 23.55 14.70 3.57
CA LEU A 214 23.13 14.57 2.16
C LEU A 214 22.31 15.76 1.65
N THR A 215 21.73 16.56 2.54
CA THR A 215 20.77 17.63 2.22
C THR A 215 21.29 19.04 2.59
N GLY A 216 22.61 19.22 2.68
CA GLY A 216 23.22 20.52 2.99
C GLY A 216 22.92 21.05 4.40
N GLY A 217 22.68 20.17 5.35
CA GLY A 217 22.42 20.50 6.77
C GLY A 217 20.94 20.72 7.12
N LEU A 218 20.04 20.76 6.13
CA LEU A 218 18.63 21.12 6.35
C LEU A 218 17.72 19.95 6.74
N GLY A 219 18.01 18.75 6.27
CA GLY A 219 17.11 17.59 6.31
C GLY A 219 16.29 17.43 5.00
N CYS A 220 15.54 16.35 4.89
CA CYS A 220 14.69 16.10 3.72
C CYS A 220 13.44 16.99 3.71
N ASP A 221 12.89 17.25 2.52
CA ASP A 221 11.65 18.01 2.36
C ASP A 221 10.46 17.28 2.94
N SER A 222 10.40 15.99 2.65
CA SER A 222 9.36 15.09 3.15
C SER A 222 9.96 13.75 3.59
N SER A 223 9.28 13.06 4.51
CA SER A 223 9.60 11.69 4.88
C SER A 223 8.38 10.78 4.83
N LEU A 224 8.61 9.51 4.47
CA LEU A 224 7.60 8.45 4.47
C LEU A 224 8.11 7.31 5.37
N GLU A 225 7.31 6.95 6.37
CA GLU A 225 7.64 5.89 7.32
C GLU A 225 6.78 4.65 7.03
N ALA A 226 7.43 3.54 6.63
CA ALA A 226 6.81 2.29 6.21
C ALA A 226 7.28 1.06 7.01
N ALA A 227 8.07 1.27 8.07
CA ALA A 227 8.56 0.17 8.91
C ALA A 227 7.67 -0.11 10.14
N GLY A 228 6.94 0.91 10.64
CA GLY A 228 6.02 0.78 11.76
C GLY A 228 6.70 0.70 13.14
N LEU A 229 7.96 1.13 13.26
CA LEU A 229 8.72 1.08 14.50
C LEU A 229 8.82 2.46 15.16
N ALA A 230 8.95 2.51 16.48
CA ALA A 230 9.09 3.77 17.21
C ALA A 230 10.32 4.57 16.75
N GLU A 231 11.44 3.88 16.59
CA GLU A 231 12.73 4.47 16.20
C GLU A 231 12.65 5.09 14.80
N THR A 232 12.04 4.40 13.84
CA THR A 232 11.91 4.89 12.47
C THR A 232 10.96 6.07 12.37
N ARG A 233 9.89 6.08 13.18
CA ARG A 233 8.96 7.21 13.27
C ARG A 233 9.61 8.46 13.84
N ILE A 234 10.43 8.31 14.90
CA ILE A 234 11.19 9.43 15.48
C ILE A 234 12.21 9.93 14.47
N ALA A 235 13.01 9.04 13.90
CA ALA A 235 14.02 9.39 12.93
C ALA A 235 13.42 10.08 11.67
N ALA A 236 12.24 9.66 11.22
CA ALA A 236 11.53 10.31 10.12
C ALA A 236 11.17 11.76 10.43
N VAL A 237 10.60 12.01 11.62
CA VAL A 237 10.27 13.36 12.10
C VAL A 237 11.52 14.21 12.26
N GLU A 238 12.59 13.68 12.85
CA GLU A 238 13.84 14.42 13.10
C GLU A 238 14.60 14.75 11.80
N SER A 239 14.55 13.87 10.82
CA SER A 239 15.19 14.02 9.51
C SER A 239 14.49 15.03 8.59
N THR A 240 13.20 15.29 8.85
CA THR A 240 12.41 16.21 8.03
C THR A 240 12.71 17.65 8.39
N LYS A 241 12.94 18.52 7.40
CA LYS A 241 13.28 19.93 7.59
C LYS A 241 12.12 20.76 8.18
N VAL A 242 12.40 22.02 8.50
CA VAL A 242 11.37 23.00 8.88
C VAL A 242 10.38 23.20 7.73
N PHE A 243 9.07 23.28 8.05
CA PHE A 243 7.94 23.29 7.10
C PHE A 243 7.81 22.04 6.25
N GLY A 244 8.49 20.94 6.61
CA GLY A 244 8.39 19.67 5.91
C GLY A 244 7.16 18.84 6.30
N LYS A 245 7.00 17.70 5.64
CA LYS A 245 5.89 16.77 5.88
C LYS A 245 6.41 15.37 6.20
N THR A 246 5.82 14.72 7.19
CA THR A 246 6.08 13.31 7.52
C THR A 246 4.81 12.50 7.36
N CYS A 247 4.82 11.45 6.54
CA CYS A 247 3.70 10.53 6.36
C CYS A 247 3.98 9.20 7.05
N LEU A 248 3.09 8.81 7.97
CA LEU A 248 3.14 7.53 8.67
C LEU A 248 2.25 6.52 7.94
N VAL A 249 2.83 5.42 7.50
CA VAL A 249 2.18 4.33 6.74
C VAL A 249 2.34 3.00 7.46
N GLY A 250 3.53 2.75 8.04
CA GLY A 250 3.83 1.51 8.76
C GLY A 250 2.89 1.33 9.96
N GLU A 251 2.18 0.21 10.01
CA GLU A 251 1.26 -0.12 11.10
C GLU A 251 1.99 -0.72 12.32
N GLY A 252 1.34 -0.66 13.47
CA GLY A 252 1.83 -1.22 14.74
C GLY A 252 2.66 -0.24 15.56
N GLY A 253 3.12 -0.73 16.72
CA GLY A 253 3.98 -0.01 17.66
C GLY A 253 3.38 1.25 18.26
N GLU A 254 4.07 1.76 19.27
CA GLU A 254 3.79 3.04 19.92
C GLU A 254 4.96 3.99 19.67
N VAL A 255 4.72 5.31 19.71
CA VAL A 255 5.78 6.31 19.58
C VAL A 255 5.47 7.50 20.48
N THR A 256 6.50 8.03 21.15
CA THR A 256 6.41 9.26 21.94
C THR A 256 7.21 10.37 21.27
N TYR A 257 6.55 11.44 20.90
CA TYR A 257 7.18 12.64 20.38
C TYR A 257 7.36 13.69 21.47
N GLN A 258 8.42 14.49 21.36
CA GLN A 258 8.56 15.74 22.10
C GLN A 258 7.96 16.86 21.25
N PRO A 259 6.74 17.35 21.55
CA PRO A 259 6.02 18.24 20.64
C PRO A 259 6.81 19.50 20.26
N THR A 260 7.52 20.11 21.21
CA THR A 260 8.22 21.37 20.98
C THR A 260 9.35 21.24 19.92
N PRO A 261 10.40 20.41 20.11
CA PRO A 261 11.46 20.32 19.13
C PRO A 261 11.06 19.56 17.85
N HIS A 262 10.22 18.55 17.97
CA HIS A 262 9.91 17.66 16.84
C HIS A 262 8.86 18.25 15.88
N ILE A 263 7.88 19.01 16.43
CA ILE A 263 6.71 19.42 15.66
C ILE A 263 6.58 20.95 15.65
N ILE A 264 6.48 21.59 16.84
CA ILE A 264 6.14 23.02 16.94
C ILE A 264 7.22 23.90 16.33
N HIS A 265 8.48 23.75 16.74
CA HIS A 265 9.59 24.56 16.23
C HIS A 265 9.93 24.28 14.77
N LYS A 266 9.51 23.14 14.25
CA LYS A 266 9.70 22.77 12.84
C LYS A 266 8.50 23.16 11.96
N HIS A 267 7.37 23.59 12.53
CA HIS A 267 6.11 23.75 11.79
C HIS A 267 5.82 22.51 10.94
N LEU A 268 6.10 21.33 11.51
CA LEU A 268 6.03 20.06 10.81
C LEU A 268 4.57 19.62 10.61
N THR A 269 4.24 19.12 9.43
CA THR A 269 2.98 18.45 9.16
C THR A 269 3.17 16.94 9.29
N ILE A 270 2.41 16.29 10.19
CA ILE A 270 2.37 14.82 10.30
C ILE A 270 1.07 14.32 9.69
N LEU A 271 1.17 13.40 8.74
CA LEU A 271 0.08 12.80 8.01
C LEU A 271 0.00 11.29 8.30
N GLY A 272 -1.22 10.76 8.42
CA GLY A 272 -1.47 9.32 8.38
C GLY A 272 -1.94 8.90 6.99
N SER A 273 -1.47 7.74 6.50
CA SER A 273 -2.00 7.13 5.29
C SER A 273 -2.21 5.64 5.51
N TRP A 274 -3.45 5.18 5.34
CA TRP A 274 -3.82 3.79 5.48
C TRP A 274 -4.49 3.30 4.22
N THR A 275 -3.86 2.33 3.56
CA THR A 275 -4.33 1.76 2.29
C THR A 275 -4.67 2.82 1.23
N PHE A 276 -5.65 2.58 0.39
CA PHE A 276 -6.01 3.42 -0.77
C PHE A 276 -7.49 3.23 -1.11
N SER A 277 -8.05 4.12 -1.93
CA SER A 277 -9.40 3.97 -2.49
C SER A 277 -9.36 3.15 -3.79
N THR A 278 -10.53 2.65 -4.24
CA THR A 278 -10.64 2.02 -5.57
C THR A 278 -10.18 2.97 -6.69
N PHE A 279 -10.49 4.27 -6.59
CA PHE A 279 -9.99 5.29 -7.51
C PHE A 279 -8.47 5.48 -7.40
N GLY A 280 -7.93 5.42 -6.17
CA GLY A 280 -6.48 5.47 -5.94
C GLY A 280 -5.74 4.26 -6.54
N LEU A 281 -6.36 3.09 -6.52
CA LEU A 281 -5.85 1.89 -7.19
C LEU A 281 -5.82 2.07 -8.72
N GLU A 282 -6.90 2.60 -9.31
CA GLU A 282 -6.99 2.90 -10.74
C GLU A 282 -5.93 3.93 -11.16
N GLU A 283 -5.76 5.01 -10.39
CA GLU A 283 -4.74 6.02 -10.64
C GLU A 283 -3.32 5.43 -10.55
N ALA A 284 -3.05 4.57 -9.56
CA ALA A 284 -1.75 3.90 -9.41
C ALA A 284 -1.47 2.97 -10.59
N ALA A 285 -2.46 2.19 -11.03
CA ALA A 285 -2.33 1.30 -12.19
C ALA A 285 -2.07 2.11 -13.47
N LYS A 286 -2.81 3.18 -13.70
CA LYS A 286 -2.60 4.09 -14.83
C LYS A 286 -1.20 4.72 -14.80
N PHE A 287 -0.77 5.25 -13.66
CA PHE A 287 0.56 5.84 -13.51
C PHE A 287 1.67 4.81 -13.77
N THR A 288 1.50 3.58 -13.28
CA THR A 288 2.43 2.48 -13.51
C THR A 288 2.59 2.18 -15.01
N SER A 289 1.47 2.07 -15.74
CA SER A 289 1.42 1.86 -17.19
C SER A 289 2.08 3.03 -17.93
N GLU A 290 1.62 4.27 -17.72
CA GLU A 290 2.11 5.47 -18.43
C GLU A 290 3.61 5.76 -18.20
N ARG A 291 4.17 5.34 -17.07
CA ARG A 291 5.58 5.51 -16.71
C ARG A 291 6.44 4.28 -16.98
N ASN A 292 5.85 3.20 -17.50
CA ASN A 292 6.53 1.93 -17.75
C ASN A 292 7.28 1.43 -16.50
N ILE A 293 6.65 1.53 -15.32
CA ILE A 293 7.21 1.04 -14.07
C ILE A 293 7.12 -0.50 -14.09
N PRO A 294 8.25 -1.23 -13.83
CA PRO A 294 8.30 -2.68 -13.96
C PRO A 294 7.47 -3.43 -12.91
#